data_d33b5db8ab2f49fd7c38f55eab301f3a
#
_entry.id   d33b5db8ab2f49fd7c38f55eab301f3a
#
_cell.length_a   1.000
_cell.length_b   1.000
_cell.length_c   1.000
_cell.angle_alpha   90.00
_cell.angle_beta   90.00
_cell.angle_gamma   90.00
#
_symmetry.space_group_name_H-M   'P 1'
#
loop_
_entity.id
_entity.type
_entity.pdbx_description
1 polymer ?
#
loop_
_entity_poly.entity_id
_entity_poly.type
_entity_poly.pdbx_seq_one_letter_code
_entity_poly.pdbx_strand_id
1 'polypeptide(L)'
;MKKIFISLLLIGVLTTIALVGAVALFTDTATSPENSFATGTVDLAIDPATAMFTVTAMAPGDVTYDGLQVTNSGTLQLRYAMTTTDDDTSTLDEQLDLTIDVVTEDGDDNIWYTSDDVVGEANVYGPDGVLATAAIGNTTQGAQAGDRTLAASGSERLRFKVTLPLSTGNAYQGTTCTIAFVFDAEQTANNP
;
A
#
# COMPACT_ATOMS: atom_id res chain seq x y z
N MET A 1 0.38 12.24 97.18
CA MET A 1 1.34 11.95 96.12
C MET A 1 0.88 10.88 95.16
N LYS A 2 0.43 9.70 95.61
CA LYS A 2 -0.04 8.61 94.69
C LYS A 2 -1.13 9.04 93.66
N LYS A 3 -2.12 9.85 94.09
CA LYS A 3 -3.19 10.32 93.19
C LYS A 3 -2.72 11.29 92.09
N ILE A 4 -1.69 12.09 92.36
CA ILE A 4 -1.08 13.01 91.39
C ILE A 4 -0.28 12.21 90.38
N PHE A 5 0.45 11.17 90.79
CA PHE A 5 1.18 10.31 89.88
C PHE A 5 0.26 9.53 88.90
N ILE A 6 -0.88 9.03 89.40
CA ILE A 6 -1.85 8.32 88.59
C ILE A 6 -2.53 9.27 87.59
N SER A 7 -2.82 10.51 88.01
CA SER A 7 -3.38 11.49 87.11
C SER A 7 -2.41 11.92 86.02
N LEU A 8 -1.12 12.08 86.36
CA LEU A 8 -0.07 12.42 85.35
C LEU A 8 0.15 11.27 84.36
N LEU A 9 0.11 10.05 84.84
CA LEU A 9 0.26 8.85 84.01
C LEU A 9 -0.92 8.67 83.04
N LEU A 10 -2.17 8.98 83.51
CA LEU A 10 -3.35 8.92 82.69
C LEU A 10 -3.34 9.99 81.59
N ILE A 11 -2.87 11.19 81.87
CA ILE A 11 -2.73 12.29 80.90
C ILE A 11 -1.64 11.93 79.86
N GLY A 12 -0.54 11.32 80.32
CA GLY A 12 0.52 10.89 79.40
C GLY A 12 0.08 9.81 78.43
N VAL A 13 -0.76 8.87 78.89
CA VAL A 13 -1.32 7.79 78.02
C VAL A 13 -2.37 8.37 77.03
N LEU A 14 -3.20 9.30 77.49
CA LEU A 14 -4.20 9.93 76.64
C LEU A 14 -3.56 10.81 75.53
N THR A 15 -2.45 11.50 75.86
CA THR A 15 -1.73 12.31 74.86
C THR A 15 -1.02 11.47 73.83
N THR A 16 -0.48 10.30 74.20
CA THR A 16 0.13 9.39 73.22
C THR A 16 -0.88 8.78 72.28
N ILE A 17 -2.09 8.46 72.72
CA ILE A 17 -3.16 7.94 71.89
C ILE A 17 -3.70 9.02 70.94
N ALA A 18 -3.76 10.26 71.36
CA ALA A 18 -4.19 11.38 70.52
C ALA A 18 -3.18 11.74 69.41
N LEU A 19 -1.84 11.53 69.66
CA LEU A 19 -0.82 11.76 68.64
C LEU A 19 -0.76 10.68 67.55
N VAL A 20 -1.20 9.47 67.85
CA VAL A 20 -1.13 8.36 66.87
C VAL A 20 -2.38 8.27 66.00
N GLY A 21 -3.49 8.93 66.44
CA GLY A 21 -4.81 8.81 65.80
C GLY A 21 -5.14 9.84 64.68
N ALA A 22 -4.21 10.75 64.39
CA ALA A 22 -4.54 11.86 63.46
C ALA A 22 -3.69 11.95 62.18
N VAL A 23 -3.30 10.79 61.63
CA VAL A 23 -2.75 10.78 60.27
C VAL A 23 -3.90 10.36 59.34
N ALA A 24 -4.77 11.28 59.02
CA ALA A 24 -5.72 11.13 57.92
C ALA A 24 -4.92 11.23 56.60
N LEU A 25 -4.52 10.11 56.05
CA LEU A 25 -3.93 10.07 54.73
C LEU A 25 -5.06 10.12 53.70
N PHE A 26 -5.32 11.25 53.14
CA PHE A 26 -6.20 11.39 51.99
C PHE A 26 -5.41 10.96 50.75
N THR A 27 -5.71 9.79 50.23
CA THR A 27 -5.19 9.33 48.95
C THR A 27 -6.35 9.31 47.96
N ASP A 28 -6.16 9.97 46.84
CA ASP A 28 -7.04 9.87 45.70
C ASP A 28 -6.30 9.20 44.57
N THR A 29 -6.95 8.25 43.90
CA THR A 29 -6.40 7.55 42.75
C THR A 29 -7.39 7.67 41.60
N ALA A 30 -7.04 8.46 40.60
CA ALA A 30 -7.79 8.51 39.36
C ALA A 30 -7.16 7.57 38.34
N THR A 31 -7.95 6.65 37.82
CA THR A 31 -7.58 5.78 36.70
C THR A 31 -8.33 6.23 35.46
N SER A 32 -7.63 6.34 34.33
CA SER A 32 -8.27 6.49 33.01
C SER A 32 -8.36 5.09 32.38
N PRO A 33 -9.49 4.37 32.53
CA PRO A 33 -9.65 3.04 31.98
C PRO A 33 -9.88 3.09 30.46
N GLU A 34 -9.64 1.96 29.79
CA GLU A 34 -9.98 1.73 28.38
C GLU A 34 -9.18 2.56 27.36
N ASN A 35 -7.92 2.85 27.66
CA ASN A 35 -7.02 3.38 26.64
C ASN A 35 -6.61 2.25 25.69
N SER A 36 -7.09 2.30 24.43
CA SER A 36 -6.73 1.37 23.37
C SER A 36 -5.92 2.08 22.30
N PHE A 37 -4.84 1.44 21.87
CA PHE A 37 -4.00 1.92 20.78
C PHE A 37 -3.93 0.81 19.72
N ALA A 38 -4.21 1.17 18.46
CA ALA A 38 -4.07 0.28 17.33
C ALA A 38 -3.14 0.92 16.29
N THR A 39 -2.30 0.10 15.66
CA THR A 39 -1.51 0.51 14.50
C THR A 39 -2.34 0.35 13.23
N GLY A 40 -2.14 1.24 12.26
CA GLY A 40 -2.70 1.06 10.92
C GLY A 40 -1.91 0.02 10.13
N THR A 41 -2.49 -0.45 9.04
CA THR A 41 -1.91 -1.44 8.13
C THR A 41 -1.75 -0.87 6.73
N VAL A 42 -0.67 -1.26 6.05
CA VAL A 42 -0.50 -1.14 4.60
C VAL A 42 -0.75 -2.53 4.02
N ASP A 43 -1.67 -2.62 3.07
CA ASP A 43 -2.02 -3.87 2.40
C ASP A 43 -2.43 -3.55 0.96
N LEU A 44 -1.56 -3.93 0.01
CA LEU A 44 -1.77 -3.76 -1.42
C LEU A 44 -2.22 -5.08 -2.02
N ALA A 45 -3.38 -5.08 -2.65
CA ALA A 45 -3.91 -6.22 -3.39
C ALA A 45 -4.01 -5.90 -4.88
N ILE A 46 -3.75 -6.89 -5.73
CA ILE A 46 -3.94 -6.82 -7.18
C ILE A 46 -4.89 -7.92 -7.64
N ASP A 47 -5.77 -7.61 -8.57
CA ASP A 47 -6.72 -8.56 -9.16
C ASP A 47 -6.76 -8.37 -10.68
N PRO A 48 -6.42 -9.40 -11.50
CA PRO A 48 -6.00 -10.74 -11.10
C PRO A 48 -4.58 -10.77 -10.49
N ALA A 49 -4.37 -11.63 -9.49
CA ALA A 49 -3.06 -11.91 -8.89
C ALA A 49 -2.24 -12.94 -9.71
N THR A 50 -2.68 -13.24 -10.93
CA THR A 50 -2.05 -14.19 -11.86
C THR A 50 -1.67 -13.45 -13.15
N ALA A 51 -1.00 -14.16 -14.07
CA ALA A 51 -0.61 -13.59 -15.36
C ALA A 51 -1.82 -12.97 -16.09
N MET A 52 -1.72 -11.69 -16.45
CA MET A 52 -2.71 -10.98 -17.24
C MET A 52 -2.65 -11.40 -18.71
N PHE A 53 -1.46 -11.44 -19.29
CA PHE A 53 -1.28 -11.75 -20.69
C PHE A 53 -0.87 -13.19 -20.92
N THR A 54 -1.58 -13.85 -21.83
CA THR A 54 -1.16 -15.11 -22.47
C THR A 54 -1.39 -14.96 -23.97
N VAL A 55 -0.42 -14.37 -24.65
CA VAL A 55 -0.50 -14.14 -26.09
C VAL A 55 0.40 -15.13 -26.81
N THR A 56 -0.16 -15.96 -27.69
CA THR A 56 0.53 -17.09 -28.29
C THR A 56 1.09 -16.85 -29.70
N ALA A 57 0.67 -15.79 -30.37
CA ALA A 57 1.08 -15.53 -31.76
C ALA A 57 0.81 -14.07 -32.13
N MET A 58 1.72 -13.16 -31.80
CA MET A 58 1.66 -11.78 -32.29
C MET A 58 2.36 -11.67 -33.65
N ALA A 59 1.73 -10.98 -34.58
CA ALA A 59 2.36 -10.48 -35.79
C ALA A 59 2.78 -9.01 -35.61
N PRO A 60 3.82 -8.51 -36.30
CA PRO A 60 4.13 -7.08 -36.30
C PRO A 60 2.92 -6.23 -36.65
N GLY A 61 2.59 -5.27 -35.78
CA GLY A 61 1.40 -4.43 -35.85
C GLY A 61 0.23 -4.87 -34.98
N ASP A 62 0.29 -6.08 -34.38
CA ASP A 62 -0.76 -6.53 -33.46
C ASP A 62 -0.70 -5.77 -32.13
N VAL A 63 -1.90 -5.57 -31.57
CA VAL A 63 -2.12 -4.92 -30.29
C VAL A 63 -2.97 -5.83 -29.43
N THR A 64 -2.61 -5.97 -28.17
CA THR A 64 -3.43 -6.64 -27.16
C THR A 64 -3.64 -5.75 -25.96
N TYR A 65 -4.78 -5.91 -25.31
CA TYR A 65 -5.16 -5.20 -24.10
C TYR A 65 -5.44 -6.20 -22.99
N ASP A 66 -5.07 -5.85 -21.78
CA ASP A 66 -5.46 -6.51 -20.56
C ASP A 66 -5.22 -5.55 -19.38
N GLY A 67 -5.53 -5.95 -18.18
CA GLY A 67 -5.30 -5.07 -17.05
C GLY A 67 -5.56 -5.71 -15.70
N LEU A 68 -5.40 -4.89 -14.68
CA LEU A 68 -5.62 -5.29 -13.30
C LEU A 68 -6.18 -4.14 -12.47
N GLN A 69 -6.84 -4.51 -11.39
CA GLN A 69 -7.23 -3.57 -10.35
C GLN A 69 -6.21 -3.61 -9.22
N VAL A 70 -5.71 -2.43 -8.85
CA VAL A 70 -4.88 -2.22 -7.66
C VAL A 70 -5.78 -1.71 -6.55
N THR A 71 -5.74 -2.34 -5.38
CA THR A 71 -6.59 -2.00 -4.24
C THR A 71 -5.75 -1.85 -2.97
N ASN A 72 -6.00 -0.79 -2.22
CA ASN A 72 -5.50 -0.65 -0.86
C ASN A 72 -6.48 -1.30 0.11
N SER A 73 -6.20 -2.53 0.52
CA SER A 73 -7.00 -3.27 1.52
C SER A 73 -6.64 -2.89 2.97
N GLY A 74 -5.64 -2.02 3.15
CA GLY A 74 -5.18 -1.54 4.44
C GLY A 74 -6.02 -0.38 5.00
N THR A 75 -5.65 0.05 6.20
CA THR A 75 -6.31 1.14 6.93
C THR A 75 -5.59 2.48 6.82
N LEU A 76 -4.37 2.49 6.28
CA LEU A 76 -3.59 3.70 6.01
C LEU A 76 -3.62 4.04 4.53
N GLN A 77 -3.49 5.34 4.20
CA GLN A 77 -3.17 5.73 2.84
C GLN A 77 -1.80 5.16 2.47
N LEU A 78 -1.68 4.59 1.29
CA LEU A 78 -0.43 4.13 0.72
C LEU A 78 -0.07 4.88 -0.56
N ARG A 79 1.20 4.83 -0.91
CA ARG A 79 1.69 5.04 -2.27
C ARG A 79 2.27 3.75 -2.78
N TYR A 80 2.23 3.56 -4.08
CA TYR A 80 2.82 2.40 -4.71
C TYR A 80 3.57 2.78 -5.99
N ALA A 81 4.51 1.94 -6.33
CA ALA A 81 5.24 1.93 -7.60
C ALA A 81 5.10 0.56 -8.26
N MET A 82 5.29 0.49 -9.57
CA MET A 82 5.31 -0.75 -10.33
C MET A 82 6.56 -0.79 -11.19
N THR A 83 7.18 -1.96 -11.28
CA THR A 83 8.29 -2.24 -12.19
C THR A 83 8.05 -3.55 -12.91
N THR A 84 8.70 -3.72 -14.06
CA THR A 84 8.76 -5.02 -14.74
C THR A 84 10.04 -5.75 -14.35
N THR A 85 9.96 -7.08 -14.30
CA THR A 85 11.11 -7.97 -14.20
C THR A 85 11.04 -9.00 -15.30
N ASP A 86 12.16 -9.21 -15.97
CA ASP A 86 12.34 -10.23 -16.99
C ASP A 86 12.90 -11.50 -16.34
N ASP A 87 12.23 -12.63 -16.59
CA ASP A 87 12.60 -13.95 -16.04
C ASP A 87 13.25 -14.85 -17.08
N ASP A 88 13.46 -14.40 -18.31
CA ASP A 88 14.02 -15.21 -19.38
C ASP A 88 15.22 -14.52 -20.11
N THR A 89 15.75 -15.18 -21.11
CA THR A 89 16.86 -14.71 -21.94
C THR A 89 16.38 -14.21 -23.31
N SER A 90 15.08 -14.11 -23.50
CA SER A 90 14.50 -13.55 -24.71
C SER A 90 14.73 -12.03 -24.75
N THR A 91 14.88 -11.48 -25.92
CA THR A 91 14.92 -10.03 -26.13
C THR A 91 13.65 -9.53 -26.83
N LEU A 92 12.58 -10.35 -26.81
CA LEU A 92 11.30 -9.98 -27.40
C LEU A 92 10.62 -8.87 -26.59
N ASP A 93 10.75 -8.88 -25.29
CA ASP A 93 10.25 -7.86 -24.35
C ASP A 93 10.89 -6.49 -24.60
N GLU A 94 12.13 -6.43 -25.10
CA GLU A 94 12.79 -5.21 -25.57
C GLU A 94 12.18 -4.64 -26.86
N GLN A 95 11.43 -5.46 -27.61
CA GLN A 95 10.75 -5.07 -28.84
C GLN A 95 9.28 -4.72 -28.65
N LEU A 96 8.70 -5.17 -27.55
CA LEU A 96 7.29 -4.90 -27.25
C LEU A 96 7.13 -3.50 -26.65
N ASP A 97 6.25 -2.72 -27.25
CA ASP A 97 5.85 -1.43 -26.72
C ASP A 97 4.72 -1.61 -25.71
N LEU A 98 4.81 -0.91 -24.59
CA LEU A 98 3.81 -0.88 -23.53
C LEU A 98 3.28 0.54 -23.32
N THR A 99 1.97 0.65 -23.19
CA THR A 99 1.30 1.85 -22.68
C THR A 99 0.41 1.42 -21.51
N ILE A 100 0.44 2.15 -20.41
CA ILE A 100 -0.42 1.90 -19.25
C ILE A 100 -1.28 3.15 -19.01
N ASP A 101 -2.58 2.95 -18.93
CA ASP A 101 -3.57 3.97 -18.64
C ASP A 101 -4.34 3.63 -17.36
N VAL A 102 -4.84 4.64 -16.64
CA VAL A 102 -5.89 4.44 -15.64
C VAL A 102 -7.24 4.55 -16.34
N VAL A 103 -8.09 3.53 -16.18
CA VAL A 103 -9.44 3.52 -16.75
C VAL A 103 -10.50 3.67 -15.66
N THR A 104 -11.58 4.37 -15.97
CA THR A 104 -12.64 4.72 -15.02
C THR A 104 -13.98 4.08 -15.34
N GLU A 105 -14.21 3.68 -16.58
CA GLU A 105 -15.43 3.03 -17.05
C GLU A 105 -15.05 1.95 -18.08
N ASP A 106 -15.88 0.93 -18.21
CA ASP A 106 -15.69 -0.26 -19.06
C ASP A 106 -16.17 -0.11 -20.50
N GLY A 107 -16.39 1.14 -20.94
CA GLY A 107 -16.77 1.42 -22.32
C GLY A 107 -18.17 0.92 -22.71
N ASP A 108 -18.37 0.70 -24.01
CA ASP A 108 -19.66 0.30 -24.58
C ASP A 108 -19.90 -1.22 -24.51
N ASP A 109 -18.83 -2.02 -24.39
CA ASP A 109 -18.90 -3.49 -24.38
C ASP A 109 -19.11 -4.08 -22.97
N ASN A 110 -19.03 -3.27 -21.91
CA ASN A 110 -19.11 -3.66 -20.50
C ASN A 110 -18.04 -4.69 -20.10
N ILE A 111 -16.88 -4.62 -20.74
CA ILE A 111 -15.72 -5.47 -20.47
C ILE A 111 -14.54 -4.57 -20.14
N TRP A 112 -13.99 -4.70 -18.93
CA TRP A 112 -12.81 -3.95 -18.51
C TRP A 112 -11.55 -4.34 -19.28
N TYR A 113 -10.67 -3.38 -19.45
CA TYR A 113 -9.35 -3.51 -20.06
C TYR A 113 -9.41 -3.80 -21.56
N THR A 114 -10.34 -3.13 -22.24
CA THR A 114 -10.48 -3.16 -23.71
C THR A 114 -10.12 -1.82 -24.34
N SER A 115 -10.19 -1.74 -25.66
CA SER A 115 -9.81 -0.53 -26.39
C SER A 115 -10.76 0.63 -26.24
N ASP A 116 -12.03 0.37 -25.87
CA ASP A 116 -13.11 1.37 -25.75
C ASP A 116 -13.33 1.85 -24.32
N ASP A 117 -12.57 1.34 -23.34
CA ASP A 117 -12.60 1.85 -21.96
C ASP A 117 -12.38 3.35 -21.89
N VAL A 118 -13.10 4.00 -20.98
CA VAL A 118 -12.90 5.42 -20.70
C VAL A 118 -11.61 5.64 -19.91
N VAL A 119 -10.67 6.32 -20.52
CA VAL A 119 -9.40 6.66 -19.91
C VAL A 119 -9.56 7.87 -18.97
N GLY A 120 -9.33 7.68 -17.70
CA GLY A 120 -9.29 8.74 -16.70
C GLY A 120 -7.94 9.46 -16.65
N GLU A 121 -6.84 8.69 -16.74
CA GLU A 121 -5.47 9.22 -16.83
C GLU A 121 -4.70 8.43 -17.87
N ALA A 122 -4.25 9.10 -18.91
CA ALA A 122 -3.53 8.47 -20.00
C ALA A 122 -2.03 8.45 -19.76
N ASN A 123 -1.39 7.38 -20.23
CA ASN A 123 0.06 7.23 -20.27
C ASN A 123 0.72 7.40 -18.89
N VAL A 124 0.19 6.75 -17.87
CA VAL A 124 0.91 6.66 -16.58
C VAL A 124 2.26 5.93 -16.76
N TYR A 125 2.35 5.14 -17.85
CA TYR A 125 3.59 4.73 -18.50
C TYR A 125 3.39 4.77 -20.02
N GLY A 126 4.43 5.11 -20.78
CA GLY A 126 4.36 5.27 -22.24
C GLY A 126 4.13 6.73 -22.66
N PRO A 127 3.58 7.00 -23.85
CA PRO A 127 3.13 6.02 -24.85
C PRO A 127 4.29 5.25 -25.48
N ASP A 128 4.01 4.01 -25.88
CA ASP A 128 4.94 3.14 -26.61
C ASP A 128 6.32 3.02 -25.91
N GLY A 129 6.31 2.88 -24.56
CA GLY A 129 7.51 2.61 -23.78
C GLY A 129 7.89 1.13 -23.88
N VAL A 130 9.17 0.82 -23.68
CA VAL A 130 9.68 -0.57 -23.77
C VAL A 130 9.15 -1.40 -22.62
N LEU A 131 8.55 -2.57 -22.92
CA LEU A 131 7.96 -3.47 -21.92
C LEU A 131 9.01 -3.94 -20.90
N ALA A 132 10.21 -4.32 -21.35
CA ALA A 132 11.29 -4.82 -20.50
C ALA A 132 11.69 -3.88 -19.34
N THR A 133 11.51 -2.58 -19.52
CA THR A 133 11.97 -1.55 -18.57
C THR A 133 10.83 -0.66 -18.05
N ALA A 134 9.60 -1.16 -18.11
CA ALA A 134 8.45 -0.38 -17.70
C ALA A 134 8.45 -0.11 -16.19
N ALA A 135 8.15 1.14 -15.82
CA ALA A 135 8.01 1.54 -14.43
C ALA A 135 6.95 2.64 -14.27
N ILE A 136 6.13 2.52 -13.25
CA ILE A 136 5.27 3.59 -12.73
C ILE A 136 5.86 3.96 -11.37
N GLY A 137 6.20 5.24 -11.16
CA GLY A 137 6.82 5.67 -9.91
C GLY A 137 8.23 5.12 -9.69
N ASN A 138 8.61 4.99 -8.43
CA ASN A 138 9.93 4.48 -8.04
C ASN A 138 9.81 3.69 -6.74
N THR A 139 10.42 2.51 -6.68
CA THR A 139 10.40 1.61 -5.51
C THR A 139 11.30 2.05 -4.35
N THR A 140 12.05 3.14 -4.51
CA THR A 140 12.85 3.72 -3.42
C THR A 140 11.93 4.29 -2.35
N GLN A 141 12.23 4.02 -1.09
CA GLN A 141 11.47 4.54 0.05
C GLN A 141 11.35 6.07 0.01
N GLY A 142 10.18 6.59 0.40
CA GLY A 142 9.84 8.00 0.40
C GLY A 142 9.06 8.41 -0.85
N ALA A 143 8.60 9.67 -0.90
CA ALA A 143 7.82 10.19 -2.02
C ALA A 143 8.68 10.40 -3.25
N GLN A 144 8.36 9.72 -4.34
CA GLN A 144 9.05 9.81 -5.59
C GLN A 144 8.13 10.33 -6.71
N ALA A 145 8.75 10.89 -7.75
CA ALA A 145 7.99 11.35 -8.91
C ALA A 145 7.36 10.16 -9.63
N GLY A 146 6.04 10.27 -9.90
CA GLY A 146 5.29 9.22 -10.58
C GLY A 146 4.70 8.15 -9.65
N ASP A 147 5.00 8.17 -8.35
CA ASP A 147 4.34 7.29 -7.38
C ASP A 147 2.84 7.52 -7.38
N ARG A 148 2.09 6.45 -7.30
CA ARG A 148 0.65 6.49 -7.24
C ARG A 148 0.17 6.37 -5.80
N THR A 149 -0.92 7.05 -5.46
CA THR A 149 -1.45 7.04 -4.08
C THR A 149 -2.86 6.52 -4.04
N LEU A 150 -3.14 5.64 -3.08
CA LEU A 150 -4.48 5.13 -2.79
C LEU A 150 -4.86 5.41 -1.34
N ALA A 151 -6.00 6.05 -1.15
CA ALA A 151 -6.60 6.18 0.18
C ALA A 151 -6.90 4.78 0.77
N ALA A 152 -7.08 4.70 2.08
CA ALA A 152 -7.59 3.47 2.70
C ALA A 152 -8.87 2.99 1.99
N SER A 153 -8.92 1.71 1.64
CA SER A 153 -10.00 1.08 0.86
C SER A 153 -10.20 1.67 -0.55
N GLY A 154 -9.26 2.46 -1.04
CA GLY A 154 -9.27 2.98 -2.41
C GLY A 154 -8.76 1.97 -3.42
N SER A 155 -9.18 2.10 -4.67
CA SER A 155 -8.70 1.27 -5.78
C SER A 155 -8.60 2.07 -7.07
N GLU A 156 -7.80 1.58 -8.00
CA GLU A 156 -7.75 2.05 -9.39
C GLU A 156 -7.54 0.90 -10.35
N ARG A 157 -7.92 1.10 -11.61
CA ARG A 157 -7.77 0.10 -12.67
C ARG A 157 -6.73 0.55 -13.66
N LEU A 158 -5.73 -0.30 -13.86
CA LEU A 158 -4.67 -0.10 -14.84
C LEU A 158 -4.94 -0.97 -16.06
N ARG A 159 -5.12 -0.32 -17.22
CA ARG A 159 -5.19 -0.98 -18.53
C ARG A 159 -3.82 -0.96 -19.18
N PHE A 160 -3.36 -2.10 -19.60
CA PHE A 160 -2.11 -2.32 -20.29
C PHE A 160 -2.40 -2.57 -21.77
N LYS A 161 -1.78 -1.79 -22.63
CA LYS A 161 -1.79 -1.98 -24.07
C LYS A 161 -0.40 -2.44 -24.48
N VAL A 162 -0.28 -3.66 -24.97
CA VAL A 162 0.97 -4.20 -25.53
C VAL A 162 0.89 -4.24 -27.05
N THR A 163 1.91 -3.72 -27.71
CA THR A 163 1.98 -3.64 -29.19
C THR A 163 3.28 -4.30 -29.63
N LEU A 164 3.21 -5.16 -30.65
CA LEU A 164 4.38 -5.59 -31.38
C LEU A 164 4.60 -4.62 -32.56
N PRO A 165 5.63 -3.76 -32.56
CA PRO A 165 5.84 -2.76 -33.60
C PRO A 165 5.95 -3.37 -35.01
N LEU A 166 5.45 -2.66 -36.00
CA LEU A 166 5.58 -3.04 -37.40
C LEU A 166 7.02 -3.19 -37.89
N SER A 167 7.96 -2.54 -37.19
CA SER A 167 9.39 -2.58 -37.47
C SER A 167 10.07 -3.84 -36.97
N THR A 168 9.37 -4.68 -36.16
CA THR A 168 9.93 -5.91 -35.59
C THR A 168 10.33 -6.89 -36.69
N GLY A 169 11.61 -7.24 -36.69
CA GLY A 169 12.19 -8.09 -37.75
C GLY A 169 11.96 -9.58 -37.53
N ASN A 170 12.24 -10.39 -38.56
CA ASN A 170 12.06 -11.84 -38.55
C ASN A 170 12.92 -12.59 -37.51
N ALA A 171 13.90 -11.95 -36.91
CA ALA A 171 14.71 -12.55 -35.83
C ALA A 171 13.89 -12.93 -34.61
N TYR A 172 12.74 -12.30 -34.40
CA TYR A 172 11.83 -12.51 -33.27
C TYR A 172 10.69 -13.50 -33.60
N GLN A 173 10.67 -14.05 -34.80
CA GLN A 173 9.64 -15.01 -35.21
C GLN A 173 9.73 -16.29 -34.36
N GLY A 174 8.61 -16.65 -33.71
CA GLY A 174 8.51 -17.84 -32.86
C GLY A 174 9.22 -17.73 -31.51
N THR A 175 9.65 -16.52 -31.13
CA THR A 175 10.17 -16.26 -29.79
C THR A 175 9.04 -16.00 -28.79
N THR A 176 9.33 -16.23 -27.52
CA THR A 176 8.45 -15.93 -26.38
C THR A 176 9.21 -15.11 -25.37
N CYS A 177 8.54 -14.30 -24.58
CA CYS A 177 9.08 -13.66 -23.38
C CYS A 177 8.13 -13.85 -22.21
N THR A 178 8.69 -13.79 -21.01
CA THR A 178 7.96 -13.84 -19.74
C THR A 178 8.32 -12.65 -18.90
N ILE A 179 7.34 -11.82 -18.59
CA ILE A 179 7.50 -10.59 -17.79
C ILE A 179 6.60 -10.66 -16.58
N ALA A 180 7.14 -10.33 -15.42
CA ALA A 180 6.37 -10.08 -14.23
C ALA A 180 6.23 -8.56 -13.97
N PHE A 181 5.02 -8.14 -13.57
CA PHE A 181 4.76 -6.80 -13.05
C PHE A 181 4.81 -6.86 -11.53
N VAL A 182 5.77 -6.16 -10.94
CA VAL A 182 6.01 -6.13 -9.48
C VAL A 182 5.52 -4.80 -8.93
N PHE A 183 4.68 -4.88 -7.91
CA PHE A 183 4.11 -3.72 -7.23
C PHE A 183 4.66 -3.62 -5.81
N ASP A 184 5.25 -2.50 -5.48
CA ASP A 184 5.77 -2.17 -4.15
C ASP A 184 4.95 -1.05 -3.55
N ALA A 185 4.58 -1.17 -2.28
CA ALA A 185 3.77 -0.17 -1.60
C ALA A 185 4.32 0.16 -0.21
N GLU A 186 4.14 1.42 0.17
CA GLU A 186 4.48 1.94 1.49
C GLU A 186 3.44 2.94 1.99
N GLN A 187 3.41 3.17 3.31
CA GLN A 187 2.54 4.21 3.87
C GLN A 187 3.01 5.61 3.45
N THR A 188 2.07 6.54 3.30
CA THR A 188 2.40 7.96 3.06
C THR A 188 2.61 8.75 4.35
N ALA A 189 1.93 8.38 5.43
CA ALA A 189 2.03 9.07 6.71
C ALA A 189 3.40 8.83 7.37
N ASN A 190 4.09 9.92 7.75
CA ASN A 190 5.43 9.90 8.37
C ASN A 190 6.51 9.21 7.51
N ASN A 191 6.33 9.19 6.21
CA ASN A 191 7.27 8.65 5.23
C ASN A 191 7.34 9.65 4.06
N PRO A 192 8.12 10.74 4.24
CA PRO A 192 8.20 11.86 3.29
C PRO A 192 8.94 11.49 2.00
#